data_b0de953bef6c20ad99d16c3b2ceedafb
#
_entry.id   b0de953bef6c20ad99d16c3b2ceedafb
#
_cell.length_a   1.000
_cell.length_b   1.000
_cell.length_c   1.000
_cell.angle_alpha   90.00
_cell.angle_beta   90.00
_cell.angle_gamma   90.00
#
_symmetry.space_group_name_H-M   'P 1'
#
loop_
_entity.id
_entity.type
_entity.pdbx_description
1 polymer ?
#
loop_
_entity_poly.entity_id
_entity_poly.type
_entity_poly.pdbx_seq_one_letter_code
_entity_poly.pdbx_strand_id
1 'polypeptide(L)'
;MASNILAVGIRGTVVAIDRDTGTTLWSTGLKGSDFVNVAVEGGDVFAASKGRLYRLDGSTGEIRWCNELPGLGWGIVSIAGAPQVAAVEEKRRRDAAAAAAAASA
;
A
#
# COMPACT_ATOMS: atom_id res chain seq x y z
N MET A 1 1.11 20.95 5.62
CA MET A 1 2.23 20.02 5.84
C MET A 1 1.77 18.61 5.58
N ALA A 2 2.60 17.84 4.88
CA ALA A 2 2.27 16.47 4.53
C ALA A 2 2.05 15.56 5.73
N SER A 3 2.52 15.96 6.92
CA SER A 3 2.37 15.19 8.15
C SER A 3 0.91 15.07 8.63
N ASN A 4 0.00 15.87 8.06
CA ASN A 4 -1.41 15.85 8.47
C ASN A 4 -2.30 15.06 7.51
N ILE A 5 -1.72 14.17 6.74
CA ILE A 5 -2.46 13.32 5.83
C ILE A 5 -2.67 11.92 6.39
N LEU A 6 -3.77 11.32 5.96
CA LEU A 6 -4.03 9.91 6.14
C LEU A 6 -3.92 9.25 4.77
N ALA A 7 -3.04 8.26 4.64
CA ALA A 7 -2.87 7.54 3.39
C ALA A 7 -3.72 6.27 3.41
N VAL A 8 -4.46 6.06 2.34
CA VAL A 8 -5.34 4.90 2.18
C VAL A 8 -4.96 4.17 0.89
N GLY A 9 -4.79 2.86 0.98
CA GLY A 9 -4.58 2.02 -0.19
C GLY A 9 -5.83 1.20 -0.47
N ILE A 10 -6.35 1.34 -1.68
CA ILE A 10 -7.54 0.61 -2.08
C ILE A 10 -7.49 0.30 -3.57
N ARG A 11 -7.64 -0.98 -3.91
CA ARG A 11 -7.80 -1.45 -5.29
C ARG A 11 -6.76 -0.85 -6.25
N GLY A 12 -5.48 -0.96 -5.89
CA GLY A 12 -4.40 -0.47 -6.71
C GLY A 12 -4.24 1.05 -6.71
N THR A 13 -4.89 1.75 -5.80
CA THR A 13 -4.87 3.21 -5.75
C THR A 13 -4.42 3.67 -4.37
N VAL A 14 -3.62 4.74 -4.36
CA VAL A 14 -3.22 5.42 -3.12
C VAL A 14 -4.00 6.72 -3.04
N VAL A 15 -4.69 6.93 -1.93
CA VAL A 15 -5.49 8.13 -1.71
C VAL A 15 -4.96 8.84 -0.46
N ALA A 16 -4.72 10.13 -0.57
CA ALA A 16 -4.38 10.95 0.58
C ALA A 16 -5.60 11.75 1.01
N ILE A 17 -5.88 11.70 2.30
CA ILE A 17 -7.05 12.34 2.88
C ILE A 17 -6.57 13.29 3.96
N ASP A 18 -7.15 14.48 4.01
CA ASP A 18 -6.91 15.41 5.09
C ASP A 18 -7.45 14.78 6.39
N ARG A 19 -6.58 14.59 7.35
CA ARG A 19 -6.93 13.89 8.58
C ARG A 19 -8.01 14.61 9.39
N ASP A 20 -8.04 15.92 9.32
CA ASP A 20 -8.98 16.73 10.12
C ASP A 20 -10.35 16.84 9.48
N THR A 21 -10.41 16.92 8.16
CA THR A 21 -11.67 17.21 7.44
C THR A 21 -12.24 16.00 6.69
N GLY A 22 -11.42 14.99 6.43
CA GLY A 22 -11.82 13.85 5.61
C GLY A 22 -11.83 14.14 4.12
N THR A 23 -11.31 15.29 3.70
CA THR A 23 -11.30 15.68 2.30
C THR A 23 -10.19 14.97 1.55
N THR A 24 -10.48 14.45 0.37
CA THR A 24 -9.49 13.85 -0.50
C THR A 24 -8.58 14.94 -1.06
N LEU A 25 -7.27 14.79 -0.83
CA LEU A 25 -6.27 15.75 -1.30
C LEU A 25 -5.73 15.35 -2.66
N TRP A 26 -5.41 14.08 -2.84
CA TRP A 26 -4.97 13.54 -4.13
C TRP A 26 -5.22 12.03 -4.17
N SER A 27 -5.18 11.49 -5.38
CA SER A 27 -5.39 10.08 -5.63
C SER A 27 -4.44 9.65 -6.75
N THR A 28 -3.68 8.59 -6.55
CA THR A 28 -2.70 8.10 -7.51
C THR A 28 -2.93 6.63 -7.78
N GLY A 29 -3.18 6.29 -9.05
CA GLY A 29 -3.32 4.92 -9.47
C GLY A 29 -1.96 4.24 -9.64
N LEU A 30 -1.86 3.03 -9.10
CA LEU A 30 -0.73 2.14 -9.34
C LEU A 30 -1.15 1.11 -10.39
N LYS A 31 -0.22 0.28 -10.83
CA LYS A 31 -0.57 -0.78 -11.77
C LYS A 31 -1.38 -1.87 -11.09
N GLY A 32 -2.50 -2.24 -11.70
CA GLY A 32 -3.36 -3.30 -11.19
C GLY A 32 -4.41 -2.81 -10.23
N SER A 33 -5.16 -3.73 -9.65
CA SER A 33 -6.26 -3.43 -8.74
C SER A 33 -6.18 -4.27 -7.47
N ASP A 34 -4.98 -4.64 -7.07
CA ASP A 34 -4.73 -5.50 -5.91
C ASP A 34 -4.61 -4.68 -4.63
N PHE A 35 -4.41 -5.37 -3.53
CA PHE A 35 -4.18 -4.77 -2.22
C PHE A 35 -2.97 -3.83 -2.26
N VAL A 36 -3.10 -2.67 -1.63
CA VAL A 36 -2.02 -1.70 -1.52
C VAL A 36 -1.71 -1.49 -0.04
N ASN A 37 -0.46 -1.76 0.33
CA ASN A 37 0.04 -1.48 1.67
C ASN A 37 0.71 -0.10 1.65
N VAL A 38 0.32 0.78 2.57
CA VAL A 38 0.83 2.15 2.58
C VAL A 38 1.42 2.51 3.93
N ALA A 39 2.42 3.39 3.90
CA ALA A 39 3.03 3.97 5.09
C ALA A 39 3.38 5.42 4.80
N VAL A 40 3.22 6.29 5.81
CA VAL A 40 3.61 7.70 5.69
C VAL A 40 4.84 7.92 6.54
N GLU A 41 5.87 8.51 5.95
CA GLU A 41 7.13 8.70 6.65
C GLU A 41 7.86 9.90 6.07
N GLY A 42 8.21 10.86 6.93
CA GLY A 42 9.01 12.01 6.52
C GLY A 42 8.40 12.89 5.45
N GLY A 43 7.08 12.95 5.35
CA GLY A 43 6.41 13.75 4.32
C GLY A 43 6.20 13.02 3.00
N ASP A 44 6.63 11.77 2.92
CA ASP A 44 6.42 10.94 1.74
C ASP A 44 5.45 9.80 2.05
N VAL A 45 4.84 9.26 1.02
CA VAL A 45 4.01 8.06 1.12
C VAL A 45 4.74 6.92 0.41
N PHE A 46 4.91 5.82 1.11
CA PHE A 46 5.46 4.60 0.52
C PHE A 46 4.32 3.62 0.33
N ALA A 47 4.20 3.08 -0.87
CA ALA A 47 3.12 2.18 -1.21
C ALA A 47 3.70 0.92 -1.85
N ALA A 48 3.14 -0.23 -1.48
CA ALA A 48 3.56 -1.51 -2.05
C ALA A 48 2.34 -2.24 -2.59
N SER A 49 2.46 -2.74 -3.80
CA SER A 49 1.41 -3.51 -4.45
C SER A 49 2.04 -4.43 -5.49
N LYS A 50 1.59 -5.69 -5.51
CA LYS A 50 2.04 -6.70 -6.48
C LYS A 50 3.57 -6.85 -6.51
N GLY A 51 4.20 -6.81 -5.34
CA GLY A 51 5.65 -6.98 -5.25
C GLY A 51 6.45 -5.79 -5.73
N ARG A 52 5.82 -4.63 -5.95
CA ARG A 52 6.49 -3.38 -6.30
C ARG A 52 6.39 -2.40 -5.16
N LEU A 53 7.44 -1.61 -4.99
CA LEU A 53 7.48 -0.56 -3.98
C LEU A 53 7.56 0.80 -4.66
N TYR A 54 6.71 1.73 -4.22
CA TYR A 54 6.63 3.07 -4.78
C TYR A 54 6.88 4.09 -3.70
N ARG A 55 7.56 5.18 -4.06
CA ARG A 55 7.63 6.37 -3.22
C ARG A 55 6.83 7.48 -3.89
N LEU A 56 5.89 8.06 -3.16
CA LEU A 56 5.05 9.14 -3.64
C LEU A 56 5.30 10.39 -2.80
N ASP A 57 5.26 11.54 -3.46
CA ASP A 57 5.29 12.82 -2.76
C ASP A 57 4.00 12.97 -1.96
N GLY A 58 4.14 13.19 -0.65
CA GLY A 58 2.98 13.28 0.24
C GLY A 58 2.09 14.47 -0.02
N SER A 59 2.62 15.52 -0.67
CA SER A 59 1.85 16.74 -0.96
C SER A 59 1.08 16.64 -2.27
N THR A 60 1.61 15.94 -3.26
CA THR A 60 1.05 15.94 -4.62
C THR A 60 0.57 14.57 -5.10
N GLY A 61 1.07 13.49 -4.50
CA GLY A 61 0.79 12.15 -4.96
C GLY A 61 1.65 11.71 -6.15
N GLU A 62 2.63 12.53 -6.56
CA GLU A 62 3.50 12.18 -7.67
C GLU A 62 4.40 11.01 -7.30
N ILE A 63 4.47 10.01 -8.19
CA ILE A 63 5.38 8.88 -7.99
C ILE A 63 6.80 9.35 -8.24
N ARG A 64 7.63 9.28 -7.19
CA ARG A 64 9.02 9.68 -7.27
C ARG A 64 9.89 8.58 -7.87
N TRP A 65 9.63 7.35 -7.48
CA TRP A 65 10.29 6.19 -8.06
C TRP A 65 9.45 4.94 -7.81
N CYS A 66 9.76 3.90 -8.58
CA CYS A 66 9.18 2.57 -8.41
C CYS A 66 10.32 1.56 -8.45
N ASN A 67 10.35 0.68 -7.47
CA ASN A 67 11.28 -0.45 -7.43
C ASN A 67 10.47 -1.73 -7.63
N GLU A 68 10.79 -2.47 -8.65
CA GLU A 68 10.05 -3.69 -8.97
C GLU A 68 10.51 -4.88 -8.14
N LEU A 69 11.51 -4.71 -7.28
CA LEU A 69 12.06 -5.78 -6.43
C LEU A 69 12.35 -7.04 -7.25
N PRO A 70 13.19 -6.94 -8.29
CA PRO A 70 13.36 -8.03 -9.25
C PRO A 70 13.86 -9.30 -8.59
N GLY A 71 13.34 -10.43 -9.05
CA GLY A 71 13.71 -11.74 -8.55
C GLY A 71 13.03 -12.17 -7.26
N LEU A 72 12.18 -11.31 -6.68
CA LEU A 72 11.52 -11.60 -5.41
C LEU A 72 10.04 -12.00 -5.57
N GLY A 73 9.55 -12.01 -6.79
CA GLY A 73 8.19 -12.43 -7.09
C GLY A 73 7.13 -11.42 -6.66
N TRP A 74 5.88 -11.86 -6.69
CA TRP A 74 4.73 -11.04 -6.33
C TRP A 74 4.20 -11.47 -4.97
N GLY A 75 4.42 -10.65 -3.98
CA GLY A 75 3.97 -10.94 -2.63
C GLY A 75 3.49 -9.70 -1.93
N ILE A 76 3.06 -9.87 -0.69
CA ILE A 76 2.71 -8.77 0.18
C ILE A 76 4.00 -8.22 0.75
N VAL A 77 4.22 -6.91 0.56
CA VAL A 77 5.43 -6.24 1.02
C VAL A 77 5.17 -5.59 2.37
N SER A 78 6.02 -5.86 3.35
CA SER A 78 6.00 -5.14 4.62
C SER A 78 7.07 -4.05 4.59
N ILE A 79 6.75 -2.92 5.21
CA ILE A 79 7.63 -1.76 5.23
C ILE A 79 8.08 -1.51 6.66
N ALA A 80 9.40 -1.56 6.89
CA ALA A 80 9.95 -1.37 8.23
C ALA A 80 9.70 0.07 8.72
N GLY A 81 9.54 0.22 10.03
CA GLY A 81 9.37 1.52 10.67
C GLY A 81 7.94 2.02 10.76
N ALA A 82 6.97 1.30 10.16
CA ALA A 82 5.56 1.68 10.20
C ALA A 82 4.70 0.50 10.66
N PRO A 83 3.53 0.76 11.27
CA PRO A 83 2.59 -0.32 11.59
C PRO A 83 2.12 -1.03 10.34
N GLN A 84 2.18 -2.36 10.34
CA GLN A 84 1.86 -3.17 9.16
C GLN A 84 0.70 -4.13 9.41
N VAL A 85 -0.24 -3.73 10.24
CA VAL A 85 -1.37 -4.59 10.63
C VAL A 85 -2.17 -5.03 9.41
N ALA A 86 -2.45 -4.10 8.48
CA ALA A 86 -3.23 -4.43 7.29
C ALA A 86 -2.55 -5.46 6.40
N ALA A 87 -1.22 -5.37 6.25
CA ALA A 87 -0.46 -6.33 5.45
C ALA A 87 -0.46 -7.71 6.11
N VAL A 88 -0.32 -7.75 7.43
CA VAL A 88 -0.35 -9.01 8.19
C VAL A 88 -1.73 -9.67 8.06
N GLU A 89 -2.79 -8.90 8.18
CA GLU A 89 -4.15 -9.42 8.05
C GLU A 89 -4.45 -9.92 6.65
N GLU A 90 -3.99 -9.21 5.62
CA GLU A 90 -4.18 -9.64 4.24
C GLU A 90 -3.45 -10.95 3.97
N LYS A 91 -2.21 -11.08 4.46
CA LYS A 91 -1.46 -12.33 4.30
C LYS A 91 -2.18 -13.47 5.02
N ARG A 92 -2.67 -13.23 6.23
CA ARG A 92 -3.40 -14.24 6.99
C ARG A 92 -4.65 -14.70 6.25
N ARG A 93 -5.38 -13.76 5.65
CA ARG A 93 -6.58 -14.05 4.89
C ARG A 93 -6.26 -14.88 3.65
N ARG A 94 -5.19 -14.55 2.92
CA ARG A 94 -4.76 -15.30 1.74
C ARG A 94 -4.32 -16.71 2.12
N ASP A 95 -3.58 -16.85 3.21
CA ASP A 95 -3.14 -18.16 3.70
C ASP A 95 -4.35 -19.02 4.10
N ALA A 96 -5.34 -18.43 4.75
CA ALA A 96 -6.56 -19.14 5.13
C ALA A 96 -7.36 -19.58 3.90
N ALA A 97 -7.45 -18.74 2.87
CA ALA A 97 -8.14 -19.09 1.63
C ALA A 97 -7.43 -20.24 0.90
N ALA A 98 -6.11 -20.22 0.88
CA ALA A 98 -5.31 -21.30 0.27
C ALA A 98 -5.49 -22.61 1.04
N ALA A 99 -5.49 -22.55 2.36
CA ALA A 99 -5.70 -23.74 3.18
C ALA A 99 -7.12 -24.32 2.99
N ALA A 100 -8.13 -23.46 2.90
CA ALA A 100 -9.50 -23.91 2.65
C ALA A 100 -9.64 -24.56 1.27
N ALA A 101 -9.00 -23.98 0.24
CA ALA A 101 -9.00 -24.57 -1.10
C ALA A 101 -8.32 -25.93 -1.12
N ALA A 102 -7.21 -26.08 -0.40
CA ALA A 102 -6.49 -27.33 -0.31
C ALA A 102 -7.34 -28.40 0.44
N ALA A 103 -8.05 -27.98 1.48
CA ALA A 103 -8.87 -28.90 2.29
C ALA A 103 -10.11 -29.40 1.52
N SER A 104 -10.58 -28.64 0.54
CA SER A 104 -11.77 -29.01 -0.24
C SER A 104 -11.44 -29.84 -1.49
N ALA A 105 -10.17 -30.07 -1.75
CA ALA A 105 -9.73 -30.82 -2.93
C ALA A 105 -9.94 -32.33 -2.80
#